data_9c5cd3dd91d51f31efcb2c821684b8f0
#
_entry.id   9c5cd3dd91d51f31efcb2c821684b8f0
#
_cell.length_a   1.000
_cell.length_b   1.000
_cell.length_c   1.000
_cell.angle_alpha   90.00
_cell.angle_beta   90.00
_cell.angle_gamma   90.00
#
_symmetry.space_group_name_H-M   'P 1'
#
loop_
_entity.id
_entity.type
_entity.pdbx_description
1 polymer ?
#
loop_
_entity_poly.entity_id
_entity_poly.type
_entity_poly.pdbx_seq_one_letter_code
_entity_poly.pdbx_strand_id
1 'polypeptide(L)'
;MCSSDLCADFPREKPRYLMGVGHPVDVIEAVARGVDMMDCVLPTRNARRGTVFTSTGRLVVRNAAYAHDERPLDPECDCATCAKYTRAYLRHLFVSGELLGMRLASVHAVHHMVSLVRRARTAILEGRYAAFRSQFLEQFASRETLAASAS
;
A
#
# COMPACT_ATOMS: atom_id res chain seq x y z
N MET A 1 -7.08 2.01 23.13
CA MET A 1 -6.68 3.42 23.34
C MET A 1 -6.47 4.03 21.97
N CYS A 2 -7.29 4.98 21.58
CA CYS A 2 -7.23 5.58 20.25
C CYS A 2 -6.04 6.55 20.16
N SER A 3 -5.19 6.40 19.14
CA SER A 3 -4.02 7.29 18.91
C SER A 3 -4.39 8.77 18.69
N SER A 4 -5.68 9.10 18.54
CA SER A 4 -6.17 10.48 18.45
C SER A 4 -5.90 11.32 19.70
N ASP A 5 -5.92 10.70 20.87
CA ASP A 5 -5.79 11.40 22.14
C ASP A 5 -4.32 11.78 22.42
N LEU A 6 -3.39 10.95 21.96
CA LEU A 6 -1.95 11.18 22.13
C LEU A 6 -1.42 12.38 21.31
N CYS A 7 -1.96 12.63 20.12
CA CYS A 7 -1.48 13.72 19.27
C CYS A 7 -1.83 15.11 19.81
N ALA A 8 -2.85 15.22 20.69
CA ALA A 8 -3.24 16.48 21.31
C ALA A 8 -2.21 16.98 22.34
N ASP A 9 -1.52 16.04 23.00
CA ASP A 9 -0.57 16.34 24.09
C ASP A 9 0.86 16.63 23.59
N PHE A 10 1.13 16.39 22.29
CA PHE A 10 2.45 16.66 21.70
C PHE A 10 2.57 18.10 21.19
N PRO A 11 3.77 18.70 21.29
CA PRO A 11 4.05 20.01 20.73
C PRO A 11 3.73 20.06 19.23
N ARG A 12 2.96 21.07 18.81
CA ARG A 12 2.52 21.20 17.41
C ARG A 12 3.64 21.54 16.43
N GLU A 13 4.69 22.17 16.92
CA GLU A 13 5.88 22.59 16.17
C GLU A 13 6.91 21.46 15.95
N LYS A 14 6.71 20.29 16.55
CA LYS A 14 7.59 19.14 16.42
C LYS A 14 6.93 18.00 15.61
N PRO A 15 7.69 17.31 14.75
CA PRO A 15 7.16 16.17 14.02
C PRO A 15 6.79 15.03 14.95
N ARG A 16 5.66 14.38 14.68
CA ARG A 16 5.12 13.24 15.42
C ARG A 16 5.41 11.96 14.69
N TYR A 17 6.13 11.08 15.33
CA TYR A 17 6.54 9.79 14.77
C TYR A 17 5.77 8.64 15.41
N LEU A 18 5.13 7.81 14.60
CA LEU A 18 4.39 6.61 15.01
C LEU A 18 5.06 5.37 14.44
N MET A 19 5.62 4.53 15.32
CA MET A 19 6.32 3.30 14.95
C MET A 19 5.36 2.19 14.53
N GLY A 20 5.77 1.38 13.55
CA GLY A 20 5.13 0.11 13.21
C GLY A 20 3.85 0.21 12.39
N VAL A 21 3.49 1.37 11.87
CA VAL A 21 2.29 1.59 11.06
C VAL A 21 2.62 1.57 9.57
N GLY A 22 2.02 0.65 8.82
CA GLY A 22 2.30 0.47 7.39
C GLY A 22 1.23 -0.24 6.59
N HIS A 23 0.04 -0.48 7.16
CA HIS A 23 -1.13 -0.81 6.35
C HIS A 23 -1.67 0.47 5.69
N PRO A 24 -2.04 0.48 4.39
CA PRO A 24 -2.46 1.70 3.70
C PRO A 24 -3.55 2.49 4.41
N VAL A 25 -4.58 1.83 4.93
CA VAL A 25 -5.67 2.46 5.68
C VAL A 25 -5.16 3.10 6.96
N ASP A 26 -4.32 2.38 7.73
CA ASP A 26 -3.79 2.88 8.99
C ASP A 26 -2.88 4.10 8.79
N VAL A 27 -2.11 4.12 7.69
CA VAL A 27 -1.28 5.28 7.31
C VAL A 27 -2.14 6.51 7.06
N ILE A 28 -3.20 6.37 6.27
CA ILE A 28 -4.12 7.49 5.98
C ILE A 28 -4.85 7.95 7.24
N GLU A 29 -5.28 7.03 8.10
CA GLU A 29 -5.90 7.35 9.39
C GLU A 29 -4.94 8.03 10.37
N ALA A 30 -3.68 7.59 10.44
CA ALA A 30 -2.66 8.20 11.28
C ALA A 30 -2.35 9.64 10.86
N VAL A 31 -2.23 9.89 9.55
CA VAL A 31 -2.05 11.25 9.00
C VAL A 31 -3.24 12.15 9.35
N ALA A 32 -4.48 11.64 9.27
CA ALA A 32 -5.68 12.38 9.68
C ALA A 32 -5.65 12.82 11.14
N ARG A 33 -4.93 12.07 11.99
CA ARG A 33 -4.76 12.35 13.43
C ARG A 33 -3.52 13.19 13.76
N GLY A 34 -2.80 13.66 12.74
CA GLY A 34 -1.64 14.54 12.92
C GLY A 34 -0.32 13.82 13.11
N VAL A 35 -0.20 12.58 12.66
CA VAL A 35 1.09 11.86 12.58
C VAL A 35 1.83 12.29 11.32
N ASP A 36 3.12 12.65 11.47
CA ASP A 36 3.95 13.19 10.39
C ASP A 36 4.88 12.14 9.77
N MET A 37 5.33 11.18 10.58
CA MET A 37 6.29 10.15 10.16
C MET A 37 5.92 8.77 10.68
N MET A 38 6.16 7.75 9.85
CA MET A 38 5.88 6.35 10.17
C MET A 38 6.91 5.45 9.52
N ASP A 39 7.16 4.29 10.13
CA ASP A 39 7.90 3.19 9.52
C ASP A 39 7.16 1.87 9.69
N CYS A 40 7.37 0.94 8.79
CA CYS A 40 6.86 -0.42 8.96
C CYS A 40 7.53 -1.41 8.00
N VAL A 41 7.80 -2.60 8.52
CA VAL A 41 8.29 -3.73 7.70
C VAL A 41 7.17 -4.44 6.92
N LEU A 42 5.90 -4.17 7.24
CA LEU A 42 4.74 -4.91 6.72
C LEU A 42 4.67 -4.92 5.18
N PRO A 43 4.84 -3.79 4.46
CA PRO A 43 4.75 -3.80 3.01
C PRO A 43 5.78 -4.73 2.36
N THR A 44 7.05 -4.63 2.76
CA THR A 44 8.12 -5.46 2.20
C THR A 44 8.08 -6.90 2.70
N ARG A 45 7.67 -7.14 3.95
CA ARG A 45 7.48 -8.48 4.50
C ARG A 45 6.37 -9.23 3.76
N ASN A 46 5.24 -8.59 3.51
CA ASN A 46 4.13 -9.15 2.73
C ASN A 46 4.53 -9.38 1.28
N ALA A 47 5.22 -8.43 0.65
CA ALA A 47 5.71 -8.54 -0.72
C ALA A 47 6.62 -9.75 -0.91
N ARG A 48 7.56 -10.01 0.01
CA ARG A 48 8.41 -11.22 -0.03
C ARG A 48 7.63 -12.52 0.10
N ARG A 49 6.42 -12.49 0.66
CA ARG A 49 5.49 -13.64 0.74
C ARG A 49 4.53 -13.72 -0.45
N GLY A 50 4.62 -12.79 -1.41
CA GLY A 50 3.79 -12.73 -2.60
C GLY A 50 2.46 -12.01 -2.40
N THR A 51 2.35 -11.14 -1.39
CA THR A 51 1.17 -10.30 -1.18
C THR A 51 1.58 -8.83 -1.27
N VAL A 52 0.91 -8.07 -2.13
CA VAL A 52 1.16 -6.63 -2.33
C VAL A 52 -0.13 -5.83 -2.22
N PHE A 53 -0.01 -4.56 -1.90
CA PHE A 53 -1.10 -3.59 -2.03
C PHE A 53 -1.03 -2.92 -3.39
N THR A 54 -2.19 -2.66 -3.97
CA THR A 54 -2.36 -2.00 -5.27
C THR A 54 -3.45 -0.94 -5.18
N SER A 55 -3.61 -0.13 -6.22
CA SER A 55 -4.74 0.81 -6.36
C SER A 55 -6.10 0.11 -6.29
N THR A 56 -6.13 -1.18 -6.63
CA THR A 56 -7.33 -2.03 -6.60
C THR A 56 -7.45 -2.91 -5.35
N GLY A 57 -6.70 -2.62 -4.29
CA GLY A 57 -6.71 -3.37 -3.04
C GLY A 57 -5.57 -4.39 -2.93
N ARG A 58 -5.74 -5.37 -2.06
CA ARG A 58 -4.75 -6.41 -1.81
C ARG A 58 -4.70 -7.45 -2.95
N LEU A 59 -3.51 -7.78 -3.42
CA LEU A 59 -3.27 -8.78 -4.47
C LEU A 59 -2.33 -9.87 -3.96
N VAL A 60 -2.73 -11.15 -4.12
CA VAL A 60 -1.90 -12.33 -3.81
C VAL A 60 -1.33 -12.85 -5.12
N VAL A 61 -0.06 -12.57 -5.39
CA VAL A 61 0.63 -12.86 -6.66
C VAL A 61 0.60 -14.35 -7.02
N ARG A 62 0.63 -15.23 -6.03
CA ARG A 62 0.64 -16.70 -6.21
C ARG A 62 -0.70 -17.27 -6.68
N ASN A 63 -1.80 -16.50 -6.69
CA ASN A 63 -3.12 -16.96 -7.09
C ASN A 63 -3.08 -17.56 -8.50
N ALA A 64 -3.74 -18.70 -8.69
CA ALA A 64 -3.81 -19.42 -9.97
C ALA A 64 -4.47 -18.57 -11.07
N ALA A 65 -5.39 -17.70 -10.73
CA ALA A 65 -6.04 -16.76 -11.67
C ALA A 65 -5.06 -15.87 -12.43
N TYR A 66 -3.84 -15.68 -11.92
CA TYR A 66 -2.82 -14.86 -12.58
C TYR A 66 -1.84 -15.66 -13.44
N ALA A 67 -2.08 -16.96 -13.70
CA ALA A 67 -1.17 -17.82 -14.48
C ALA A 67 -0.93 -17.30 -15.91
N HIS A 68 -1.94 -16.63 -16.48
CA HIS A 68 -1.90 -16.08 -17.85
C HIS A 68 -2.29 -14.60 -17.88
N ASP A 69 -2.19 -13.89 -16.73
CA ASP A 69 -2.55 -12.47 -16.64
C ASP A 69 -1.36 -11.59 -17.06
N GLU A 70 -1.45 -11.01 -18.25
CA GLU A 70 -0.41 -10.14 -18.83
C GLU A 70 -0.43 -8.71 -18.29
N ARG A 71 -1.40 -8.36 -17.42
CA ARG A 71 -1.45 -7.04 -16.79
C ARG A 71 -0.33 -6.88 -15.76
N PRO A 72 0.11 -5.63 -15.48
CA PRO A 72 1.02 -5.34 -14.37
C PRO A 72 0.37 -5.66 -13.01
N LEU A 73 1.17 -5.68 -11.93
CA LEU A 73 0.63 -5.81 -10.56
C LEU A 73 -0.46 -4.78 -10.31
N ASP A 74 -0.20 -3.54 -10.67
CA ASP A 74 -1.11 -2.40 -10.52
C ASP A 74 -1.07 -1.54 -11.79
N PRO A 75 -2.18 -1.44 -12.55
CA PRO A 75 -2.23 -0.64 -13.77
C PRO A 75 -2.03 0.87 -13.54
N GLU A 76 -2.32 1.36 -12.33
CA GLU A 76 -2.15 2.77 -11.97
C GLU A 76 -0.73 3.08 -11.41
N CYS A 77 0.16 2.07 -11.34
CA CYS A 77 1.47 2.20 -10.73
C CYS A 77 2.57 2.31 -11.80
N ASP A 78 3.36 3.35 -11.73
CA ASP A 78 4.49 3.65 -12.63
C ASP A 78 5.84 3.10 -12.15
N CYS A 79 5.87 2.23 -11.13
CA CYS A 79 7.11 1.66 -10.64
C CYS A 79 7.79 0.76 -11.70
N ALA A 80 9.11 0.58 -11.56
CA ALA A 80 9.91 -0.23 -12.48
C ALA A 80 9.40 -1.68 -12.64
N THR A 81 8.74 -2.24 -11.61
CA THR A 81 8.14 -3.57 -11.68
C THR A 81 6.89 -3.56 -12.56
N CYS A 82 5.95 -2.64 -12.33
CA CYS A 82 4.71 -2.55 -13.09
C CYS A 82 4.94 -2.14 -14.55
N ALA A 83 5.97 -1.32 -14.82
CA ALA A 83 6.32 -0.90 -16.17
C ALA A 83 6.90 -2.02 -17.05
N LYS A 84 7.46 -3.09 -16.44
CA LYS A 84 8.26 -4.09 -17.19
C LYS A 84 7.77 -5.52 -17.06
N TYR A 85 7.01 -5.86 -16.02
CA TYR A 85 6.68 -7.24 -15.68
C TYR A 85 5.19 -7.45 -15.49
N THR A 86 4.70 -8.60 -15.94
CA THR A 86 3.31 -9.02 -15.85
C THR A 86 3.04 -9.79 -14.55
N ARG A 87 1.77 -9.91 -14.16
CA ARG A 87 1.34 -10.77 -13.05
C ARG A 87 1.70 -12.23 -13.30
N ALA A 88 1.54 -12.71 -14.53
CA ALA A 88 1.90 -14.07 -14.92
C ALA A 88 3.39 -14.35 -14.70
N TYR A 89 4.28 -13.44 -15.13
CA TYR A 89 5.71 -13.59 -14.92
C TYR A 89 6.08 -13.55 -13.43
N LEU A 90 5.55 -12.60 -12.68
CA LEU A 90 5.79 -12.52 -11.24
C LEU A 90 5.28 -13.75 -10.51
N ARG A 91 4.08 -14.24 -10.86
CA ARG A 91 3.56 -15.49 -10.32
C ARG A 91 4.51 -16.66 -10.60
N HIS A 92 5.00 -16.79 -11.84
CA HIS A 92 5.98 -17.83 -12.20
C HIS A 92 7.20 -17.76 -11.26
N LEU A 93 7.80 -16.61 -11.06
CA LEU A 93 8.94 -16.44 -10.16
C LEU A 93 8.63 -16.88 -8.72
N PHE A 94 7.45 -16.52 -8.20
CA PHE A 94 7.04 -16.91 -6.85
C PHE A 94 6.75 -18.41 -6.72
N VAL A 95 6.20 -19.06 -7.75
CA VAL A 95 5.92 -20.49 -7.75
C VAL A 95 7.21 -21.29 -7.86
N SER A 96 8.16 -20.82 -8.68
CA SER A 96 9.48 -21.41 -8.86
C SER A 96 10.45 -21.12 -7.70
N GLY A 97 10.05 -20.29 -6.72
CA GLY A 97 10.89 -19.94 -5.56
C GLY A 97 12.03 -18.97 -5.87
N GLU A 98 11.96 -18.24 -6.99
CA GLU A 98 12.99 -17.31 -7.43
C GLU A 98 13.05 -16.04 -6.57
N LEU A 99 14.24 -15.69 -6.07
CA LEU A 99 14.47 -14.49 -5.26
C LEU A 99 14.11 -13.20 -6.00
N LEU A 100 14.20 -13.21 -7.34
CA LEU A 100 13.85 -12.06 -8.18
C LEU A 100 12.38 -11.66 -7.98
N GLY A 101 11.46 -12.62 -7.84
CA GLY A 101 10.05 -12.35 -7.56
C GLY A 101 9.85 -11.53 -6.28
N MET A 102 10.53 -11.94 -5.20
CA MET A 102 10.48 -11.22 -3.92
C MET A 102 11.05 -9.80 -4.02
N ARG A 103 12.14 -9.62 -4.77
CA ARG A 103 12.75 -8.32 -5.00
C ARG A 103 11.81 -7.40 -5.80
N LEU A 104 11.27 -7.86 -6.91
CA LEU A 104 10.37 -7.08 -7.76
C LEU A 104 9.09 -6.69 -7.02
N ALA A 105 8.48 -7.61 -6.29
CA ALA A 105 7.31 -7.32 -5.46
C ALA A 105 7.63 -6.29 -4.36
N SER A 106 8.83 -6.35 -3.75
CA SER A 106 9.26 -5.37 -2.73
C SER A 106 9.48 -3.98 -3.33
N VAL A 107 10.03 -3.88 -4.53
CA VAL A 107 10.17 -2.60 -5.25
C VAL A 107 8.79 -1.96 -5.46
N HIS A 108 7.82 -2.73 -5.95
CA HIS A 108 6.44 -2.25 -6.10
C HIS A 108 5.85 -1.82 -4.76
N ALA A 109 5.97 -2.64 -3.71
CA ALA A 109 5.37 -2.35 -2.40
C ALA A 109 5.91 -1.05 -1.78
N VAL A 110 7.22 -0.80 -1.85
CA VAL A 110 7.82 0.45 -1.37
C VAL A 110 7.34 1.64 -2.20
N HIS A 111 7.35 1.51 -3.52
CA HIS A 111 6.89 2.57 -4.42
C HIS A 111 5.42 2.93 -4.16
N HIS A 112 4.55 1.93 -4.02
CA HIS A 112 3.12 2.13 -3.74
C HIS A 112 2.90 2.92 -2.44
N MET A 113 3.58 2.54 -1.35
CA MET A 113 3.45 3.23 -0.07
C MET A 113 3.99 4.67 -0.11
N VAL A 114 5.15 4.87 -0.73
CA VAL A 114 5.73 6.22 -0.90
C VAL A 114 4.82 7.10 -1.75
N SER A 115 4.25 6.57 -2.83
CA SER A 115 3.30 7.29 -3.69
C SER A 115 2.01 7.63 -2.95
N LEU A 116 1.49 6.72 -2.10
CA LEU A 116 0.33 6.98 -1.26
C LEU A 116 0.57 8.17 -0.31
N VAL A 117 1.71 8.17 0.40
CA VAL A 117 2.07 9.26 1.31
C VAL A 117 2.29 10.59 0.57
N ARG A 118 2.89 10.56 -0.63
CA ARG A 118 3.02 11.76 -1.48
C ARG A 118 1.67 12.33 -1.88
N ARG A 119 0.73 11.48 -2.28
CA ARG A 119 -0.66 11.89 -2.60
C ARG A 119 -1.37 12.49 -1.40
N ALA A 120 -1.22 11.88 -0.21
CA ALA A 120 -1.74 12.41 1.04
C ALA A 120 -1.16 13.80 1.35
N ARG A 121 0.17 13.96 1.23
CA ARG A 121 0.85 15.26 1.41
C ARG A 121 0.32 16.33 0.44
N THR A 122 0.18 15.99 -0.83
CA THR A 122 -0.38 16.91 -1.84
C THR A 122 -1.80 17.32 -1.44
N ALA A 123 -2.65 16.39 -1.03
CA ALA A 123 -4.02 16.67 -0.59
C ALA A 123 -4.08 17.57 0.65
N ILE A 124 -3.10 17.46 1.57
CA ILE A 124 -2.97 18.37 2.72
C ILE A 124 -2.63 19.80 2.24
N LEU A 125 -1.61 19.92 1.39
CA LEU A 125 -1.16 21.23 0.87
C LEU A 125 -2.26 21.95 0.08
N GLU A 126 -3.13 21.21 -0.59
CA GLU A 126 -4.28 21.73 -1.35
C GLU A 126 -5.56 21.91 -0.50
N GLY A 127 -5.52 21.64 0.82
CA GLY A 127 -6.65 21.78 1.72
C GLY A 127 -7.80 20.78 1.49
N ARG A 128 -7.57 19.67 0.74
CA ARG A 128 -8.58 18.68 0.37
C ARG A 128 -8.37 17.29 1.02
N TYR A 129 -7.60 17.23 2.09
CA TYR A 129 -7.25 15.95 2.70
C TYR A 129 -8.47 15.13 3.18
N ALA A 130 -9.49 15.78 3.73
CA ALA A 130 -10.72 15.11 4.16
C ALA A 130 -11.42 14.37 3.02
N ALA A 131 -11.55 15.02 1.85
CA ALA A 131 -12.12 14.40 0.65
C ALA A 131 -11.24 13.24 0.12
N PHE A 132 -9.92 13.44 0.08
CA PHE A 132 -8.96 12.40 -0.30
C PHE A 132 -9.07 11.17 0.60
N ARG A 133 -9.11 11.37 1.92
CA ARG A 133 -9.27 10.30 2.91
C ARG A 133 -10.57 9.51 2.69
N SER A 134 -11.71 10.19 2.60
CA SER A 134 -13.01 9.53 2.38
C SER A 134 -13.01 8.70 1.11
N GLN A 135 -12.57 9.28 0.00
CA GLN A 135 -12.48 8.59 -1.29
C GLN A 135 -11.56 7.36 -1.22
N PHE A 136 -10.40 7.49 -0.57
CA PHE A 136 -9.45 6.38 -0.42
C PHE A 136 -10.06 5.24 0.39
N LEU A 137 -10.68 5.54 1.54
CA LEU A 137 -11.28 4.53 2.42
C LEU A 137 -12.45 3.79 1.73
N GLU A 138 -13.31 4.49 1.02
CA GLU A 138 -14.41 3.90 0.25
C GLU A 138 -13.89 2.96 -0.85
N GLN A 139 -12.91 3.40 -1.61
CA GLN A 139 -12.28 2.59 -2.66
C GLN A 139 -11.58 1.36 -2.10
N PHE A 140 -10.88 1.49 -0.99
CA PHE A 140 -10.13 0.39 -0.38
C PHE A 140 -11.09 -0.64 0.24
N ALA A 141 -12.11 -0.21 0.99
CA ALA A 141 -13.08 -1.10 1.64
C ALA A 141 -13.93 -1.89 0.62
N SER A 142 -14.45 -1.24 -0.42
CA SER A 142 -15.25 -1.91 -1.46
C SER A 142 -14.48 -3.02 -2.19
N ARG A 143 -13.17 -2.85 -2.32
CA ARG A 143 -12.30 -3.78 -3.03
C ARG A 143 -11.76 -4.92 -2.16
N GLU A 144 -11.58 -4.72 -0.85
CA GLU A 144 -11.29 -5.83 0.07
C GLU A 144 -12.46 -6.81 0.18
N THR A 145 -13.69 -6.31 0.18
CA THR A 145 -14.90 -7.15 0.19
C THR A 145 -15.00 -8.00 -1.07
N LEU A 146 -14.74 -7.43 -2.25
CA LEU A 146 -14.73 -8.16 -3.52
C LEU A 146 -13.59 -9.21 -3.60
N ALA A 147 -12.42 -8.94 -3.03
CA ALA A 147 -11.32 -9.88 -2.99
C ALA A 147 -11.58 -11.07 -2.04
N ALA A 148 -12.30 -10.84 -0.93
CA ALA A 148 -12.68 -11.87 0.01
C ALA A 148 -13.76 -12.82 -0.53
N SER A 149 -14.66 -12.33 -1.40
CA SER A 149 -15.71 -13.15 -2.03
C SER A 149 -15.22 -13.97 -3.23
N ALA A 150 -13.99 -13.74 -3.73
CA ALA A 150 -13.38 -14.43 -4.86
C ALA A 150 -12.33 -15.48 -4.45
N SER A 151 -12.18 -15.75 -3.15
CA SER A 151 -11.25 -16.73 -2.56
C SER A 151 -11.99 -17.96 -2.09
#